data_e873967ab8b3b2112e4e283379b44883
#
_entry.id   e873967ab8b3b2112e4e283379b44883
#
_cell.length_a   1.000
_cell.length_b   1.000
_cell.length_c   1.000
_cell.angle_alpha   90.00
_cell.angle_beta   90.00
_cell.angle_gamma   90.00
#
_symmetry.space_group_name_H-M   'P 1'
#
loop_
_entity.id
_entity.type
_entity.pdbx_description
1 polymer ?
#
loop_
_entity_poly.entity_id
_entity_poly.type
_entity_poly.pdbx_seq_one_letter_code
_entity_poly.pdbx_strand_id
1 'polypeptide(L)'
;MASHTHLLIRNSRTAAGMSQAELARRAGIPRSVMNVYEKGKREPSAEMFARLLNAAGFRLSVEPLASPVDVERAAEILELVVDLAESLPYAPKQSNNYPPLSQALGDRA
;
A
#
# COMPACT_ATOMS: atom_id res chain seq x y z
N MET A 1 7.02 19.79 4.75
CA MET A 1 5.60 19.44 4.68
C MET A 1 5.39 18.12 5.42
N ALA A 2 4.47 18.11 6.34
CA ALA A 2 4.26 16.91 7.16
C ALA A 2 3.58 15.83 6.34
N SER A 3 4.18 14.66 6.31
CA SER A 3 3.57 13.49 5.68
C SER A 3 2.49 12.94 6.58
N HIS A 4 1.44 12.40 5.99
CA HIS A 4 0.37 11.75 6.73
C HIS A 4 0.56 10.25 6.85
N THR A 5 1.72 9.75 6.42
CA THR A 5 2.01 8.33 6.44
C THR A 5 1.92 7.75 7.85
N HIS A 6 2.49 8.46 8.82
CA HIS A 6 2.47 8.01 10.21
C HIS A 6 1.04 7.90 10.76
N LEU A 7 0.15 8.80 10.34
CA LEU A 7 -1.24 8.74 10.76
C LEU A 7 -1.98 7.57 10.13
N LEU A 8 -1.68 7.28 8.88
CA LEU A 8 -2.29 6.13 8.20
C LEU A 8 -1.87 4.82 8.86
N ILE A 9 -0.60 4.69 9.20
CA ILE A 9 -0.10 3.51 9.89
C ILE A 9 -0.80 3.34 11.24
N ARG A 10 -0.82 4.42 12.01
CA ARG A 10 -1.44 4.39 13.34
C ARG A 10 -2.93 4.10 13.27
N ASN A 11 -3.63 4.76 12.37
CA ASN A 11 -5.07 4.58 12.24
C ASN A 11 -5.41 3.18 11.74
N SER A 12 -4.63 2.64 10.83
CA SER A 12 -4.82 1.27 10.34
C SER A 12 -4.62 0.28 11.48
N ARG A 13 -3.59 0.50 12.29
CA ARG A 13 -3.29 -0.36 13.42
C ARG A 13 -4.42 -0.34 14.44
N THR A 14 -4.87 0.85 14.83
CA THR A 14 -5.93 0.98 15.82
C THR A 14 -7.26 0.45 15.30
N ALA A 15 -7.55 0.67 14.03
CA ALA A 15 -8.77 0.12 13.43
C ALA A 15 -8.75 -1.41 13.44
N ALA A 16 -7.58 -2.01 13.32
CA ALA A 16 -7.43 -3.46 13.36
C ALA A 16 -7.36 -4.00 14.78
N GLY A 17 -7.37 -3.13 15.79
CA GLY A 17 -7.29 -3.56 17.19
C GLY A 17 -5.94 -4.10 17.60
N MET A 18 -4.88 -3.71 16.94
CA MET A 18 -3.54 -4.22 17.20
C MET A 18 -2.71 -3.25 18.02
N SER A 19 -1.83 -3.82 18.87
CA SER A 19 -0.80 -3.05 19.54
C SER A 19 0.34 -2.77 18.57
N GLN A 20 1.21 -1.81 18.93
CA GLN A 20 2.41 -1.57 18.15
C GLN A 20 3.27 -2.83 18.03
N ALA A 21 3.41 -3.55 19.14
CA ALA A 21 4.21 -4.75 19.15
C ALA A 21 3.64 -5.83 18.23
N GLU A 22 2.33 -5.96 18.19
CA GLU A 22 1.72 -6.95 17.34
C GLU A 22 1.87 -6.61 15.86
N LEU A 23 1.63 -5.37 15.49
CA LEU A 23 1.80 -4.96 14.10
C LEU A 23 3.25 -5.09 13.68
N ALA A 24 4.19 -4.68 14.54
CA ALA A 24 5.61 -4.81 14.25
C ALA A 24 5.99 -6.28 14.00
N ARG A 25 5.49 -7.16 14.85
CA ARG A 25 5.74 -8.60 14.71
C ARG A 25 5.21 -9.13 13.38
N ARG A 26 4.00 -8.73 13.02
CA ARG A 26 3.39 -9.18 11.76
C ARG A 26 4.09 -8.63 10.54
N ALA A 27 4.62 -7.42 10.64
CA ALA A 27 5.35 -6.80 9.55
C ALA A 27 6.81 -7.21 9.50
N GLY A 28 7.29 -7.93 10.52
CA GLY A 28 8.66 -8.40 10.55
C GLY A 28 9.68 -7.32 10.89
N ILE A 29 9.30 -6.33 11.70
CA ILE A 29 10.18 -5.24 12.10
C ILE A 29 10.20 -5.12 13.62
N PRO A 30 11.27 -4.54 14.20
CA PRO A 30 11.31 -4.28 15.62
C PRO A 30 10.26 -3.24 16.04
N ARG A 31 9.76 -3.38 17.26
CA ARG A 31 8.80 -2.41 17.79
C ARG A 31 9.38 -0.99 17.83
N SER A 32 10.67 -0.88 18.11
CA SER A 32 11.33 0.42 18.13
C SER A 32 11.23 1.14 16.79
N VAL A 33 11.35 0.39 15.69
CA VAL A 33 11.22 0.94 14.35
C VAL A 33 9.76 1.35 14.09
N MET A 34 8.81 0.51 14.52
CA MET A 34 7.39 0.85 14.40
C MET A 34 7.08 2.16 15.11
N ASN A 35 7.61 2.32 16.31
CA ASN A 35 7.39 3.55 17.07
C ASN A 35 7.93 4.79 16.35
N VAL A 36 9.09 4.66 15.72
CA VAL A 36 9.70 5.76 14.96
C VAL A 36 8.79 6.13 13.78
N TYR A 37 8.25 5.16 13.09
CA TYR A 37 7.33 5.40 11.98
C TYR A 37 6.05 6.08 12.45
N GLU A 38 5.47 5.62 13.54
CA GLU A 38 4.21 6.18 14.04
C GLU A 38 4.37 7.59 14.61
N LYS A 39 5.56 7.93 15.06
CA LYS A 39 5.84 9.28 15.52
C LYS A 39 6.18 10.24 14.37
N GLY A 40 6.27 9.74 13.17
CA GLY A 40 6.59 10.56 12.02
C GLY A 40 8.04 11.00 11.97
N LYS A 41 8.90 10.38 12.75
CA LYS A 41 10.33 10.75 12.78
C LYS A 41 11.08 10.18 11.60
N ARG A 42 10.54 9.14 10.97
CA ARG A 42 11.15 8.50 9.83
C ARG A 42 10.04 8.01 8.91
N GLU A 43 10.23 8.21 7.62
CA GLU A 43 9.27 7.71 6.64
C GLU A 43 9.65 6.31 6.20
N PRO A 44 8.71 5.37 6.20
CA PRO A 44 8.98 4.07 5.63
C PRO A 44 9.08 4.16 4.11
N SER A 45 9.80 3.24 3.51
CA SER A 45 9.78 3.10 2.06
C SER A 45 8.37 2.71 1.61
N ALA A 46 8.09 2.87 0.32
CA ALA A 46 6.80 2.46 -0.23
C ALA A 46 6.54 0.98 0.04
N GLU A 47 7.56 0.16 -0.11
CA GLU A 47 7.46 -1.27 0.16
C GLU A 47 7.13 -1.56 1.62
N MET A 48 7.83 -0.89 2.52
CA MET A 48 7.59 -1.07 3.95
C MET A 48 6.20 -0.56 4.34
N PHE A 49 5.80 0.57 3.78
CA PHE A 49 4.48 1.12 4.04
C PHE A 49 3.37 0.15 3.62
N ALA A 50 3.49 -0.41 2.42
CA ALA A 50 2.54 -1.42 1.95
C ALA A 50 2.53 -2.65 2.85
N ARG A 51 3.71 -3.08 3.30
CA ARG A 51 3.83 -4.23 4.20
C ARG A 51 3.11 -3.98 5.53
N LEU A 52 3.28 -2.78 6.08
CA LEU A 52 2.62 -2.41 7.32
C LEU A 52 1.11 -2.39 7.18
N LEU A 53 0.61 -1.80 6.10
CA LEU A 53 -0.82 -1.76 5.85
C LEU A 53 -1.38 -3.17 5.65
N ASN A 54 -0.68 -4.00 4.89
CA ASN A 54 -1.12 -5.37 4.67
C ASN A 54 -1.15 -6.16 5.98
N ALA A 55 -0.16 -5.96 6.84
CA ALA A 55 -0.11 -6.63 8.13
C ALA A 55 -1.28 -6.22 9.02
N ALA A 56 -1.79 -5.01 8.85
CA ALA A 56 -2.95 -4.51 9.58
C ALA A 56 -4.27 -4.89 8.91
N GLY A 57 -4.22 -5.56 7.75
CA GLY A 57 -5.42 -5.99 7.06
C GLY A 57 -5.92 -5.01 6.01
N PHE A 58 -5.11 -4.06 5.61
CA PHE A 58 -5.48 -3.07 4.61
C PHE A 58 -4.68 -3.24 3.34
N ARG A 59 -5.22 -2.71 2.26
CA ARG A 59 -4.55 -2.76 0.96
C ARG A 59 -4.21 -1.35 0.52
N LEU A 60 -2.99 -1.19 0.05
CA LEU A 60 -2.61 0.04 -0.62
C LEU A 60 -3.05 -0.06 -2.07
N SER A 61 -3.82 0.92 -2.53
CA SER A 61 -4.30 0.92 -3.90
C SER A 61 -4.03 2.27 -4.54
N VAL A 62 -3.95 2.26 -5.85
CA VAL A 62 -3.77 3.45 -6.66
C VAL A 62 -4.96 3.57 -7.58
N GLU A 63 -5.59 4.73 -7.58
CA GLU A 63 -6.74 4.99 -8.42
C GLU A 63 -6.43 6.13 -9.38
N PRO A 64 -6.83 6.02 -10.64
CA PRO A 64 -6.63 7.10 -11.58
C PRO A 64 -7.49 8.31 -11.19
N LEU A 65 -6.95 9.49 -11.44
CA LEU A 65 -7.71 10.70 -11.25
C LEU A 65 -8.84 10.77 -12.27
N ALA A 66 -9.91 11.47 -11.91
CA ALA A 66 -11.07 11.57 -12.78
C ALA A 66 -10.82 12.42 -14.03
N SER A 67 -9.71 13.15 -14.08
CA SER A 67 -9.39 14.01 -15.22
C SER A 67 -8.94 13.19 -16.42
N PRO A 68 -9.51 13.42 -17.60
CA PRO A 68 -9.08 12.71 -18.81
C PRO A 68 -7.63 12.95 -19.18
N VAL A 69 -7.07 14.08 -18.76
CA VAL A 69 -5.69 14.44 -19.08
C VAL A 69 -4.69 13.48 -18.44
N ASP A 70 -5.07 12.87 -17.34
CA ASP A 70 -4.16 12.06 -16.55
C ASP A 70 -4.28 10.56 -16.81
N VAL A 71 -5.01 10.15 -17.84
CA VAL A 71 -5.22 8.73 -18.10
C VAL A 71 -3.92 8.02 -18.45
N GLU A 72 -3.11 8.65 -19.31
CA GLU A 72 -1.82 8.06 -19.69
C GLU A 72 -0.88 8.00 -18.49
N ARG A 73 -0.87 9.06 -17.70
CA ARG A 73 -0.03 9.11 -16.52
C ARG A 73 -0.46 8.07 -15.49
N ALA A 74 -1.76 7.86 -15.35
CA ALA A 74 -2.28 6.84 -14.45
C ALA A 74 -1.86 5.44 -14.91
N ALA A 75 -1.86 5.19 -16.21
CA ALA A 75 -1.43 3.91 -16.75
C ALA A 75 0.05 3.65 -16.44
N GLU A 76 0.90 4.68 -16.58
CA GLU A 76 2.31 4.54 -16.26
C GLU A 76 2.53 4.22 -14.78
N ILE A 77 1.80 4.88 -13.91
CA ILE A 77 1.89 4.63 -12.48
C ILE A 77 1.45 3.21 -12.16
N LEU A 78 0.40 2.74 -12.80
CA LEU A 78 -0.08 1.38 -12.58
C LEU A 78 0.94 0.34 -13.03
N GLU A 79 1.63 0.58 -14.14
CA GLU A 79 2.70 -0.31 -14.58
C GLU A 79 3.83 -0.37 -13.57
N LEU A 80 4.22 0.77 -13.02
CA LEU A 80 5.25 0.82 -12.00
C LEU A 80 4.85 0.06 -10.76
N VAL A 81 3.60 0.18 -10.35
CA VAL A 81 3.09 -0.53 -9.18
C VAL A 81 3.10 -2.04 -9.43
N VAL A 82 2.70 -2.47 -10.62
CA VAL A 82 2.71 -3.88 -10.98
C VAL A 82 4.15 -4.43 -10.99
N ASP A 83 5.08 -3.68 -11.60
CA ASP A 83 6.47 -4.07 -11.61
C ASP A 83 7.04 -4.21 -10.20
N LEU A 84 6.70 -3.26 -9.33
CA LEU A 84 7.15 -3.30 -7.95
C LEU A 84 6.59 -4.54 -7.24
N ALA A 85 5.32 -4.84 -7.46
CA ALA A 85 4.68 -5.99 -6.84
C ALA A 85 5.33 -7.29 -7.32
N GLU A 86 5.67 -7.38 -8.59
CA GLU A 86 6.31 -8.56 -9.15
C GLU A 86 7.73 -8.75 -8.63
N SER A 87 8.41 -7.66 -8.30
CA SER A 87 9.77 -7.72 -7.79
C SER A 87 9.83 -8.05 -6.31
N LEU A 88 8.71 -8.03 -5.60
CA LEU A 88 8.70 -8.37 -4.18
C LEU A 88 8.93 -9.87 -3.99
N PRO A 89 9.68 -10.26 -2.93
CA PRO A 89 9.88 -11.67 -2.65
C PRO A 89 8.59 -12.41 -2.33
N TYR A 90 7.58 -11.69 -1.90
CA TYR A 90 6.27 -12.24 -1.66
C TYR A 90 5.36 -11.83 -2.81
N ALA A 91 5.08 -12.77 -3.68
CA ALA A 91 4.12 -12.54 -4.75
C ALA A 91 2.79 -13.15 -4.32
N PRO A 92 1.78 -12.33 -4.07
CA PRO A 92 0.47 -12.89 -3.79
C PRO A 92 0.03 -13.71 -4.98
N LYS A 93 -0.54 -14.86 -4.72
CA LYS A 93 -1.14 -15.63 -5.78
C LYS A 93 -2.11 -14.73 -6.49
N GLN A 94 -1.94 -14.61 -7.78
CA GLN A 94 -2.86 -13.83 -8.55
C GLN A 94 -4.23 -14.41 -8.36
N SER A 95 -5.01 -13.68 -7.63
CA SER A 95 -6.40 -14.02 -7.51
C SER A 95 -7.03 -13.76 -8.86
N ASN A 96 -7.59 -14.76 -9.42
CA ASN A 96 -8.22 -14.62 -10.73
C ASN A 96 -9.56 -13.92 -10.65
N ASN A 97 -9.85 -13.33 -9.51
CA ASN A 97 -11.12 -12.66 -9.30
C ASN A 97 -11.15 -11.25 -9.86
N TYR A 98 -9.97 -10.74 -10.26
CA TYR A 98 -9.89 -9.39 -10.82
C TYR A 98 -9.76 -9.48 -12.33
N PRO A 99 -10.67 -8.85 -13.08
CA PRO A 99 -10.50 -8.81 -14.53
C PRO A 99 -9.25 -8.02 -14.90
N PRO A 100 -8.64 -8.32 -16.04
CA PRO A 100 -7.52 -7.50 -16.52
C PRO A 100 -7.93 -6.05 -16.62
N LEU A 101 -6.99 -5.15 -16.36
CA LEU A 101 -7.26 -3.74 -16.40
C LEU A 101 -7.79 -3.30 -17.76
N SER A 102 -7.25 -3.86 -18.83
CA SER A 102 -7.72 -3.55 -20.17
C SER A 102 -9.16 -3.92 -20.38
N GLN A 103 -9.59 -5.02 -19.81
CA GLN A 103 -10.98 -5.46 -19.91
C GLN A 103 -11.90 -4.56 -19.12
N ALA A 104 -11.47 -4.18 -17.91
CA ALA A 104 -12.25 -3.28 -17.08
C ALA A 104 -12.42 -1.91 -17.74
N LEU A 105 -11.40 -1.42 -18.42
CA LEU A 105 -11.49 -0.16 -19.15
C LEU A 105 -12.30 -0.29 -20.42
N GLY A 106 -12.25 -1.44 -21.06
CA GLY A 106 -13.01 -1.69 -22.27
C GLY A 106 -14.50 -1.73 -22.05
N ASP A 107 -14.93 -2.18 -20.88
CA ASP A 107 -16.33 -2.31 -20.56
C ASP A 107 -17.04 -0.96 -20.39
N ARG A 108 -16.31 0.10 -20.40
CA ARG A 108 -16.87 1.45 -20.28
C ARG A 108 -17.15 2.12 -21.61
N ALA A 109 -16.81 1.48 -22.67
CA ALA A 109 -17.02 2.05 -24.01
C ALA A 109 -18.49 2.16 -24.35
#